data_62f61fcb3f5b453dd0cbb9c4174aff51
#
_entry.id   62f61fcb3f5b453dd0cbb9c4174aff51
#
_cell.length_a   1.000
_cell.length_b   1.000
_cell.length_c   1.000
_cell.angle_alpha   90.00
_cell.angle_beta   90.00
_cell.angle_gamma   90.00
#
_symmetry.space_group_name_H-M   'P 1'
#
loop_
_entity.id
_entity.type
_entity.pdbx_description
1 polymer ?
#
loop_
_entity_poly.entity_id
_entity_poly.type
_entity_poly.pdbx_seq_one_letter_code
_entity_poly.pdbx_strand_id
1 'polypeptide(L)'
;MAKRRDAEHASAEELLADWRAAERDSVAAHNAASVAARAMTAAASAEEAAVEAESAARDATDAAARAKDAAERAKTAASQAAVAAQQAADTTEDDQARADQTVLDADQAEAQARDRFHTAQDGGFPKD
;
A
#
# COMPACT_ATOMS: atom_id res chain seq x y z
N MET A 1 87.60 10.72 -21.11
CA MET A 1 87.11 11.95 -20.45
C MET A 1 86.20 12.79 -21.35
N ALA A 2 86.22 12.70 -22.65
CA ALA A 2 85.30 13.41 -23.52
C ALA A 2 83.82 13.00 -23.36
N LYS A 3 83.48 11.71 -23.16
CA LYS A 3 82.10 11.23 -22.99
C LYS A 3 81.42 11.69 -21.70
N ARG A 4 82.16 12.04 -20.64
CA ARG A 4 81.56 12.58 -19.41
C ARG A 4 81.18 14.04 -19.51
N ARG A 5 81.93 14.83 -20.35
CA ARG A 5 81.64 16.24 -20.59
C ARG A 5 80.42 16.44 -21.51
N ASP A 6 80.20 15.51 -22.43
CA ASP A 6 79.06 15.57 -23.34
C ASP A 6 77.77 15.25 -22.61
N ALA A 7 77.81 14.41 -21.55
CA ALA A 7 76.66 14.16 -20.70
C ALA A 7 76.33 15.31 -19.74
N GLU A 8 77.35 16.13 -19.38
CA GLU A 8 77.15 17.27 -18.47
C GLU A 8 76.72 18.56 -19.21
N HIS A 9 76.76 18.58 -20.54
CA HIS A 9 76.45 19.75 -21.40
C HIS A 9 75.34 19.43 -22.40
N ALA A 10 74.21 18.91 -21.89
CA ALA A 10 73.02 18.92 -22.68
C ALA A 10 72.71 20.31 -23.17
N SER A 11 72.39 20.46 -24.47
CA SER A 11 72.08 21.77 -25.02
C SER A 11 70.85 22.38 -24.31
N ALA A 12 70.78 23.69 -24.27
CA ALA A 12 69.64 24.40 -23.72
C ALA A 12 68.32 23.95 -24.39
N GLU A 13 68.35 23.56 -25.63
CA GLU A 13 67.23 23.07 -26.40
C GLU A 13 66.76 21.68 -25.88
N GLU A 14 67.72 20.80 -25.63
CA GLU A 14 67.41 19.47 -25.05
C GLU A 14 66.80 19.57 -23.64
N LEU A 15 67.40 20.42 -22.82
CA LEU A 15 66.87 20.67 -21.45
C LEU A 15 65.50 21.31 -21.51
N LEU A 16 65.25 22.22 -22.44
CA LEU A 16 63.91 22.82 -22.60
C LEU A 16 62.87 21.81 -23.11
N ALA A 17 63.31 20.94 -24.07
CA ALA A 17 62.45 19.88 -24.59
C ALA A 17 62.06 18.88 -23.46
N ASP A 18 63.04 18.50 -22.64
CA ASP A 18 62.84 17.63 -21.49
C ASP A 18 61.90 18.27 -20.46
N TRP A 19 62.10 19.55 -20.18
CA TRP A 19 61.21 20.26 -19.25
C TRP A 19 59.77 20.33 -19.77
N ARG A 20 59.59 20.70 -21.03
CA ARG A 20 58.25 20.73 -21.65
C ARG A 20 57.57 19.36 -21.69
N ALA A 21 58.34 18.29 -21.91
CA ALA A 21 57.82 16.93 -21.84
C ALA A 21 57.38 16.58 -20.42
N ALA A 22 58.21 16.89 -19.43
CA ALA A 22 57.87 16.66 -18.01
C ALA A 22 56.65 17.48 -17.58
N GLU A 23 56.54 18.73 -18.04
CA GLU A 23 55.37 19.57 -17.78
C GLU A 23 54.07 18.97 -18.35
N ARG A 24 54.12 18.53 -19.62
CA ARG A 24 52.98 17.84 -20.24
C ARG A 24 52.60 16.56 -19.50
N ASP A 25 53.58 15.77 -19.11
CA ASP A 25 53.36 14.53 -18.35
C ASP A 25 52.77 14.84 -16.97
N SER A 26 53.24 15.89 -16.32
CA SER A 26 52.68 16.35 -15.03
C SER A 26 51.22 16.78 -15.17
N VAL A 27 50.92 17.59 -16.18
CA VAL A 27 49.53 18.02 -16.46
C VAL A 27 48.63 16.83 -16.76
N ALA A 28 49.11 15.90 -17.59
CA ALA A 28 48.37 14.68 -17.93
C ALA A 28 48.11 13.82 -16.70
N ALA A 29 49.11 13.66 -15.82
CA ALA A 29 48.97 12.90 -14.57
C ALA A 29 47.97 13.55 -13.62
N HIS A 30 48.01 14.88 -13.48
CA HIS A 30 47.03 15.60 -12.64
C HIS A 30 45.63 15.51 -13.20
N ASN A 31 45.45 15.61 -14.50
CA ASN A 31 44.15 15.43 -15.14
C ASN A 31 43.61 14.01 -14.95
N ALA A 32 44.46 13.00 -15.14
CA ALA A 32 44.09 11.60 -14.92
C ALA A 32 43.68 11.35 -13.47
N ALA A 33 44.42 11.88 -12.50
CA ALA A 33 44.08 11.78 -11.08
C ALA A 33 42.75 12.46 -10.76
N SER A 34 42.50 13.64 -11.36
CA SER A 34 41.21 14.35 -11.19
C SER A 34 40.04 13.57 -11.76
N VAL A 35 40.20 12.99 -12.94
CA VAL A 35 39.17 12.14 -13.57
C VAL A 35 38.89 10.89 -12.71
N ALA A 36 39.97 10.24 -12.23
CA ALA A 36 39.86 9.08 -11.36
C ALA A 36 39.13 9.43 -10.06
N ALA A 37 39.43 10.55 -9.42
CA ALA A 37 38.78 11.01 -8.21
C ALA A 37 37.26 11.26 -8.43
N ARG A 38 36.92 11.88 -9.56
CA ARG A 38 35.52 12.10 -9.94
C ARG A 38 34.79 10.78 -10.19
N ALA A 39 35.43 9.84 -10.85
CA ALA A 39 34.87 8.52 -11.10
C ALA A 39 34.64 7.76 -9.83
N MET A 40 35.56 7.83 -8.87
CA MET A 40 35.38 7.21 -7.54
C MET A 40 34.21 7.84 -6.77
N THR A 41 34.09 9.16 -6.80
CA THR A 41 32.95 9.87 -6.16
C THR A 41 31.63 9.48 -6.82
N ALA A 42 31.58 9.43 -8.13
CA ALA A 42 30.37 9.01 -8.87
C ALA A 42 30.01 7.56 -8.58
N ALA A 43 30.99 6.67 -8.48
CA ALA A 43 30.76 5.26 -8.13
C ALA A 43 30.21 5.12 -6.71
N ALA A 44 30.76 5.86 -5.74
CA ALA A 44 30.26 5.86 -4.37
C ALA A 44 28.81 6.37 -4.28
N SER A 45 28.51 7.45 -5.00
CA SER A 45 27.13 7.99 -5.07
C SER A 45 26.16 7.00 -5.73
N ALA A 46 26.60 6.31 -6.77
CA ALA A 46 25.78 5.29 -7.42
C ALA A 46 25.51 4.08 -6.51
N GLU A 47 26.51 3.66 -5.74
CA GLU A 47 26.35 2.59 -4.75
C GLU A 47 25.36 2.98 -3.66
N GLU A 48 25.47 4.20 -3.12
CA GLU A 48 24.53 4.72 -2.12
C GLU A 48 23.09 4.76 -2.67
N ALA A 49 22.93 5.28 -3.90
CA ALA A 49 21.63 5.32 -4.56
C ALA A 49 21.05 3.92 -4.80
N ALA A 50 21.90 2.94 -5.13
CA ALA A 50 21.47 1.54 -5.29
C ALA A 50 20.99 0.94 -3.98
N VAL A 51 21.66 1.21 -2.86
CA VAL A 51 21.26 0.76 -1.52
C VAL A 51 19.93 1.38 -1.13
N GLU A 52 19.74 2.67 -1.36
CA GLU A 52 18.47 3.36 -1.09
C GLU A 52 17.33 2.80 -1.95
N ALA A 53 17.58 2.54 -3.23
CA ALA A 53 16.59 1.94 -4.13
C ALA A 53 16.20 0.54 -3.69
N GLU A 54 17.16 -0.27 -3.24
CA GLU A 54 16.88 -1.61 -2.68
C GLU A 54 16.02 -1.54 -1.43
N SER A 55 16.33 -0.62 -0.51
CA SER A 55 15.55 -0.39 0.70
C SER A 55 14.12 0.04 0.36
N ALA A 56 13.96 0.99 -0.57
CA ALA A 56 12.64 1.44 -1.02
C ALA A 56 11.83 0.30 -1.68
N ALA A 57 12.49 -0.56 -2.44
CA ALA A 57 11.85 -1.73 -3.06
C ALA A 57 11.35 -2.73 -2.01
N ARG A 58 12.12 -2.97 -0.96
CA ARG A 58 11.70 -3.81 0.17
C ARG A 58 10.48 -3.22 0.89
N ASP A 59 10.52 -1.93 1.18
CA ASP A 59 9.40 -1.23 1.83
C ASP A 59 8.13 -1.29 0.97
N ALA A 60 8.25 -1.12 -0.34
CA ALA A 60 7.15 -1.23 -1.28
C ALA A 60 6.57 -2.66 -1.30
N THR A 61 7.41 -3.67 -1.27
CA THR A 61 7.01 -5.08 -1.21
C THR A 61 6.24 -5.37 0.08
N ASP A 62 6.74 -4.89 1.22
CA ASP A 62 6.08 -5.05 2.52
C ASP A 62 4.74 -4.32 2.56
N ALA A 63 4.67 -3.12 2.00
CA ALA A 63 3.43 -2.36 1.90
C ALA A 63 2.40 -3.08 1.01
N ALA A 64 2.82 -3.66 -0.10
CA ALA A 64 1.95 -4.45 -0.99
C ALA A 64 1.41 -5.70 -0.29
N ALA A 65 2.23 -6.41 0.49
CA ALA A 65 1.80 -7.56 1.28
C ALA A 65 0.74 -7.16 2.32
N ARG A 66 0.97 -6.05 3.03
CA ARG A 66 -0.01 -5.53 4.00
C ARG A 66 -1.32 -5.10 3.34
N ALA A 67 -1.24 -4.48 2.17
CA ALA A 67 -2.43 -4.08 1.41
C ALA A 67 -3.24 -5.31 0.95
N LYS A 68 -2.57 -6.37 0.52
CA LYS A 68 -3.21 -7.64 0.17
C LYS A 68 -3.93 -8.25 1.36
N ASP A 69 -3.28 -8.33 2.52
CA ASP A 69 -3.89 -8.87 3.75
C ASP A 69 -5.08 -8.04 4.19
N ALA A 70 -4.99 -6.71 4.09
CA ALA A 70 -6.11 -5.82 4.39
C ALA A 70 -7.29 -6.03 3.44
N ALA A 71 -7.03 -6.22 2.15
CA ALA A 71 -8.06 -6.50 1.16
C ALA A 71 -8.76 -7.85 1.42
N GLU A 72 -8.00 -8.88 1.80
CA GLU A 72 -8.57 -10.18 2.16
C GLU A 72 -9.46 -10.09 3.41
N ARG A 73 -9.03 -9.35 4.43
CA ARG A 73 -9.84 -9.09 5.62
C ARG A 73 -11.10 -8.31 5.31
N ALA A 74 -11.00 -7.29 4.44
CA ALA A 74 -12.15 -6.52 4.01
C ALA A 74 -13.16 -7.38 3.25
N LYS A 75 -12.69 -8.26 2.38
CA LYS A 75 -13.53 -9.24 1.66
C LYS A 75 -14.27 -10.17 2.62
N THR A 76 -13.58 -10.71 3.61
CA THR A 76 -14.16 -11.56 4.63
C THR A 76 -15.22 -10.80 5.44
N ALA A 77 -14.91 -9.58 5.87
CA ALA A 77 -15.86 -8.74 6.61
C ALA A 77 -17.10 -8.41 5.77
N ALA A 78 -16.93 -8.11 4.49
CA ALA A 78 -18.04 -7.85 3.58
C ALA A 78 -18.95 -9.10 3.42
N SER A 79 -18.35 -10.28 3.30
CA SER A 79 -19.10 -11.54 3.22
C SER A 79 -19.90 -11.81 4.49
N GLN A 80 -19.29 -11.59 5.66
CA GLN A 80 -19.96 -11.73 6.95
C GLN A 80 -21.11 -10.72 7.12
N ALA A 81 -20.90 -9.48 6.69
CA ALA A 81 -21.92 -8.45 6.72
C ALA A 81 -23.11 -8.81 5.80
N ALA A 82 -22.85 -9.36 4.63
CA ALA A 82 -23.89 -9.81 3.70
C ALA A 82 -24.73 -10.95 4.31
N VAL A 83 -24.08 -11.92 4.95
CA VAL A 83 -24.78 -13.01 5.66
C VAL A 83 -25.63 -12.46 6.81
N ALA A 84 -25.08 -11.56 7.62
CA ALA A 84 -25.80 -10.95 8.72
C ALA A 84 -27.02 -10.14 8.24
N ALA A 85 -26.86 -9.39 7.13
CA ALA A 85 -27.96 -8.64 6.52
C ALA A 85 -29.09 -9.57 6.03
N GLN A 86 -28.73 -10.69 5.41
CA GLN A 86 -29.72 -11.69 4.97
C GLN A 86 -30.46 -12.30 6.16
N GLN A 87 -29.75 -12.66 7.21
CA GLN A 87 -30.36 -13.18 8.43
C GLN A 87 -31.32 -12.18 9.09
N ALA A 88 -30.93 -10.90 9.12
CA ALA A 88 -31.77 -9.83 9.63
C ALA A 88 -33.05 -9.65 8.78
N ALA A 89 -32.92 -9.72 7.46
CA ALA A 89 -34.06 -9.65 6.55
C ALA A 89 -35.04 -10.83 6.79
N ASP A 90 -34.52 -12.04 6.89
CA ASP A 90 -35.31 -13.25 7.13
C ASP A 90 -36.04 -13.15 8.47
N THR A 91 -35.36 -12.68 9.52
CA THR A 91 -35.99 -12.46 10.85
C THR A 91 -37.11 -11.42 10.78
N THR A 92 -36.89 -10.33 10.03
CA THR A 92 -37.89 -9.27 9.86
C THR A 92 -39.14 -9.81 9.12
N GLU A 93 -38.96 -10.62 8.10
CA GLU A 93 -40.07 -11.25 7.38
C GLU A 93 -40.87 -12.18 8.30
N ASP A 94 -40.19 -13.00 9.12
CA ASP A 94 -40.87 -13.88 10.10
C ASP A 94 -41.63 -13.08 11.14
N ASP A 95 -41.06 -12.00 11.65
CA ASP A 95 -41.71 -11.13 12.61
C ASP A 95 -42.92 -10.43 12.01
N GLN A 96 -42.85 -10.00 10.76
CA GLN A 96 -43.97 -9.43 10.03
C GLN A 96 -45.09 -10.43 9.86
N ALA A 97 -44.79 -11.66 9.46
CA ALA A 97 -45.79 -12.74 9.33
C ALA A 97 -46.48 -13.05 10.63
N ARG A 98 -45.76 -13.09 11.76
CA ARG A 98 -46.34 -13.27 13.08
C ARG A 98 -47.25 -12.12 13.50
N ALA A 99 -46.83 -10.88 13.21
CA ALA A 99 -47.64 -9.70 13.49
C ALA A 99 -48.94 -9.72 12.71
N ASP A 100 -48.89 -10.05 11.41
CA ASP A 100 -50.07 -10.18 10.56
C ASP A 100 -51.01 -11.26 11.07
N GLN A 101 -50.49 -12.41 11.50
CA GLN A 101 -51.30 -13.49 12.10
C GLN A 101 -51.96 -13.05 13.42
N THR A 102 -51.23 -12.30 14.24
CA THR A 102 -51.78 -11.75 15.49
C THR A 102 -52.94 -10.80 15.23
N VAL A 103 -52.83 -9.94 14.19
CA VAL A 103 -53.94 -9.06 13.78
C VAL A 103 -55.15 -9.87 13.33
N LEU A 104 -54.96 -10.90 12.49
CA LEU A 104 -56.06 -11.76 12.05
C LEU A 104 -56.76 -12.45 13.22
N ASP A 105 -56.00 -13.00 14.15
CA ASP A 105 -56.54 -13.68 15.33
C ASP A 105 -57.33 -12.70 16.21
N ALA A 106 -56.82 -11.48 16.39
CA ALA A 106 -57.50 -10.45 17.16
C ALA A 106 -58.81 -10.00 16.49
N ASP A 107 -58.80 -9.81 15.18
CA ASP A 107 -59.98 -9.44 14.40
C ASP A 107 -61.05 -10.53 14.45
N GLN A 108 -60.67 -11.80 14.36
CA GLN A 108 -61.58 -12.92 14.50
C GLN A 108 -62.19 -12.99 15.91
N ALA A 109 -61.35 -12.81 16.94
CA ALA A 109 -61.82 -12.80 18.32
C ALA A 109 -62.82 -11.67 18.59
N GLU A 110 -62.54 -10.48 18.04
CA GLU A 110 -63.44 -9.32 18.12
C GLU A 110 -64.77 -9.61 17.41
N ALA A 111 -64.71 -10.11 16.19
CA ALA A 111 -65.93 -10.46 15.45
C ALA A 111 -66.78 -11.49 16.17
N GLN A 112 -66.19 -12.54 16.73
CA GLN A 112 -66.90 -13.54 17.50
C GLN A 112 -67.50 -12.95 18.77
N ALA A 113 -66.82 -12.10 19.47
CA ALA A 113 -67.34 -11.43 20.67
C ALA A 113 -68.49 -10.48 20.31
N ARG A 114 -68.42 -9.77 19.24
CA ARG A 114 -69.49 -8.91 18.72
C ARG A 114 -70.73 -9.72 18.39
N ASP A 115 -70.58 -10.81 17.66
CA ASP A 115 -71.67 -11.69 17.28
C ASP A 115 -72.35 -12.30 18.50
N ARG A 116 -71.62 -12.74 19.50
CA ARG A 116 -72.14 -13.23 20.76
C ARG A 116 -72.91 -12.16 21.51
N PHE A 117 -72.44 -10.96 21.56
CA PHE A 117 -73.08 -9.82 22.15
C PHE A 117 -74.43 -9.53 21.46
N HIS A 118 -74.42 -9.43 20.14
CA HIS A 118 -75.64 -9.18 19.36
C HIS A 118 -76.66 -10.31 19.49
N THR A 119 -76.22 -11.55 19.46
CA THR A 119 -77.10 -12.70 19.67
C THR A 119 -77.75 -12.67 21.08
N ALA A 120 -76.96 -12.34 22.09
CA ALA A 120 -77.47 -12.19 23.44
C ALA A 120 -78.45 -11.02 23.59
N GLN A 121 -78.13 -9.90 22.89
CA GLN A 121 -78.99 -8.72 22.86
C GLN A 121 -80.36 -9.03 22.21
N ASP A 122 -80.34 -9.74 21.07
CA ASP A 122 -81.52 -10.10 20.32
C ASP A 122 -82.40 -11.15 21.06
N GLY A 123 -81.75 -12.07 21.78
CA GLY A 123 -82.42 -13.09 22.60
C GLY A 123 -82.73 -12.69 24.04
N GLY A 124 -82.34 -11.47 24.44
CA GLY A 124 -82.39 -11.02 25.84
C GLY A 124 -81.20 -11.53 26.65
N PHE A 125 -80.55 -10.63 27.44
CA PHE A 125 -79.45 -11.01 28.32
C PHE A 125 -79.91 -11.97 29.38
N PRO A 126 -79.09 -12.96 29.82
CA PRO A 126 -79.48 -13.85 30.89
C PRO A 126 -79.82 -13.07 32.19
N LYS A 127 -80.89 -13.36 32.81
CA LYS A 127 -81.20 -12.79 34.12
C LYS A 127 -80.43 -13.57 35.19
N ASP A 128 -79.71 -12.86 36.00
CA ASP A 128 -79.05 -13.44 37.16
C ASP A 128 -80.00 -14.15 38.13
#